data_76c8ebf866ed28f9fcb9c70066f656ae
#
_entry.id   76c8ebf866ed28f9fcb9c70066f656ae
#
_cell.length_a   1.000
_cell.length_b   1.000
_cell.length_c   1.000
_cell.angle_alpha   90.00
_cell.angle_beta   90.00
_cell.angle_gamma   90.00
#
_symmetry.space_group_name_H-M   'P 1'
#
loop_
_entity.id
_entity.type
_entity.pdbx_description
1 polymer ?
#
loop_
_entity_poly.entity_id
_entity_poly.type
_entity_poly.pdbx_seq_one_letter_code
_entity_poly.pdbx_strand_id
1 'polypeptide(L)'
;MIKVAIATNINFYKSTLPIVISSLIEQGIERDNIHVFNAGFDSYDYQVIDGIHYHRLDHNSYEYSPLIEIVDKQLESEYWFLVHDTCKFGPNFKKLLYNIPEGAIKLSLNNKPAMTMGTYKYDYLLSVKEKIMSIRNTDYSEESMNHWKIWGVPNEDYIMWMTEPRPLIYNDDARWEVADNDNWFGTNTQRRTEYYFSLDLYKNKSNWGQSPILKRTI
;
A
#
# COMPACT_ATOMS: atom_id res chain seq x y z
N MET A 1 -4.57 -12.81 -13.09
CA MET A 1 -4.44 -13.12 -11.65
C MET A 1 -3.96 -11.86 -10.94
N ILE A 2 -4.50 -11.56 -9.75
CA ILE A 2 -4.06 -10.42 -8.93
C ILE A 2 -3.38 -10.95 -7.68
N LYS A 3 -2.16 -10.47 -7.41
CA LYS A 3 -1.46 -10.70 -6.15
C LYS A 3 -1.52 -9.47 -5.28
N VAL A 4 -1.57 -9.66 -3.95
CA VAL A 4 -1.60 -8.60 -2.96
C VAL A 4 -0.19 -8.39 -2.40
N ALA A 5 0.31 -7.17 -2.49
CA ALA A 5 1.60 -6.75 -1.97
C ALA A 5 1.40 -5.91 -0.72
N ILE A 6 1.67 -6.48 0.46
CA ILE A 6 1.55 -5.79 1.75
C ILE A 6 2.87 -5.11 2.07
N ALA A 7 2.86 -3.77 2.14
CA ALA A 7 3.99 -2.99 2.61
C ALA A 7 3.99 -2.93 4.14
N THR A 8 5.09 -3.34 4.76
CA THR A 8 5.34 -3.25 6.21
C THR A 8 6.83 -3.02 6.50
N ASN A 9 7.20 -2.85 7.75
CA ASN A 9 8.60 -2.71 8.14
C ASN A 9 8.90 -3.40 9.48
N ILE A 10 10.20 -3.53 9.77
CA ILE A 10 10.73 -4.22 10.94
C ILE A 10 10.16 -3.73 12.28
N ASN A 11 9.73 -2.46 12.37
CA ASN A 11 9.23 -1.88 13.61
C ASN A 11 7.77 -2.25 13.92
N PHE A 12 6.95 -2.53 12.88
CA PHE A 12 5.50 -2.65 13.04
C PHE A 12 4.93 -4.02 12.66
N TYR A 13 5.62 -4.81 11.84
CA TYR A 13 5.09 -6.03 11.23
C TYR A 13 4.50 -7.02 12.25
N LYS A 14 5.05 -7.13 13.46
CA LYS A 14 4.57 -8.07 14.48
C LYS A 14 3.16 -7.75 14.96
N SER A 15 2.80 -6.47 15.02
CA SER A 15 1.49 -6.02 15.47
C SER A 15 0.47 -5.90 14.33
N THR A 16 0.92 -5.59 13.12
CA THR A 16 0.04 -5.27 11.99
C THR A 16 -0.28 -6.47 11.11
N LEU A 17 0.71 -7.31 10.79
CA LEU A 17 0.53 -8.43 9.86
C LEU A 17 -0.55 -9.44 10.26
N PRO A 18 -0.67 -9.88 11.52
CA PRO A 18 -1.72 -10.84 11.88
C PRO A 18 -3.12 -10.34 11.52
N ILE A 19 -3.37 -9.03 11.66
CA ILE A 19 -4.67 -8.41 11.41
C ILE A 19 -4.94 -8.29 9.91
N VAL A 20 -4.01 -7.74 9.15
CA VAL A 20 -4.19 -7.55 7.71
C VAL A 20 -4.27 -8.88 6.97
N ILE A 21 -3.44 -9.86 7.34
CA ILE A 21 -3.44 -11.18 6.72
C ILE A 21 -4.73 -11.94 7.02
N SER A 22 -5.16 -12.00 8.29
CA SER A 22 -6.42 -12.68 8.62
C SER A 22 -7.59 -12.04 7.90
N SER A 23 -7.63 -10.71 7.84
CA SER A 23 -8.67 -9.99 7.13
C SER A 23 -8.71 -10.30 5.62
N LEU A 24 -7.55 -10.43 4.94
CA LEU A 24 -7.48 -10.85 3.54
C LEU A 24 -8.02 -12.28 3.34
N ILE A 25 -7.60 -13.19 4.20
CA ILE A 25 -8.02 -14.60 4.15
C ILE A 25 -9.53 -14.73 4.39
N GLU A 26 -10.07 -14.00 5.35
CA GLU A 26 -11.51 -13.95 5.64
C GLU A 26 -12.32 -13.47 4.43
N GLN A 27 -11.77 -12.59 3.61
CA GLN A 27 -12.40 -12.14 2.36
C GLN A 27 -12.12 -13.08 1.17
N GLY A 28 -11.50 -14.23 1.41
CA GLY A 28 -11.29 -15.28 0.42
C GLY A 28 -10.12 -15.01 -0.53
N ILE A 29 -9.18 -14.14 -0.16
CA ILE A 29 -7.89 -14.04 -0.89
C ILE A 29 -7.07 -15.30 -0.57
N GLU A 30 -6.63 -15.98 -1.60
CA GLU A 30 -5.83 -17.19 -1.48
C GLU A 30 -4.44 -16.87 -0.92
N ARG A 31 -3.93 -17.74 -0.05
CA ARG A 31 -2.66 -17.51 0.65
C ARG A 31 -1.49 -17.30 -0.30
N ASP A 32 -1.41 -18.07 -1.39
CA ASP A 32 -0.38 -17.96 -2.42
C ASP A 32 -0.41 -16.63 -3.20
N ASN A 33 -1.49 -15.87 -3.08
CA ASN A 33 -1.60 -14.54 -3.66
C ASN A 33 -1.23 -13.42 -2.67
N ILE A 34 -0.84 -13.75 -1.43
CA ILE A 34 -0.46 -12.79 -0.40
C ILE A 34 1.06 -12.74 -0.29
N HIS A 35 1.63 -11.60 -0.60
CA HIS A 35 3.05 -11.32 -0.46
C HIS A 35 3.28 -10.20 0.55
N VAL A 36 4.08 -10.48 1.56
CA VAL A 36 4.49 -9.53 2.60
C VAL A 36 5.87 -9.02 2.29
N PHE A 37 6.01 -7.71 2.15
CA PHE A 37 7.29 -7.05 1.94
C PHE A 37 7.67 -6.27 3.20
N ASN A 38 8.56 -6.86 3.98
CA ASN A 38 8.97 -6.36 5.29
C ASN A 38 10.31 -5.65 5.20
N ALA A 39 10.30 -4.34 5.19
CA ALA A 39 11.46 -3.48 4.96
C ALA A 39 12.30 -3.22 6.21
N GLY A 40 13.59 -2.88 6.02
CA GLY A 40 14.49 -2.40 7.06
C GLY A 40 15.33 -3.48 7.75
N PHE A 41 15.61 -4.60 7.09
CA PHE A 41 16.56 -5.63 7.57
C PHE A 41 17.96 -5.40 6.98
N ASP A 42 18.96 -6.06 7.57
CA ASP A 42 20.36 -5.97 7.13
C ASP A 42 20.63 -6.78 5.85
N SER A 43 19.77 -7.73 5.52
CA SER A 43 19.92 -8.60 4.35
C SER A 43 18.55 -9.06 3.83
N TYR A 44 18.50 -9.29 2.52
CA TYR A 44 17.34 -9.90 1.89
C TYR A 44 17.19 -11.37 2.29
N ASP A 45 15.96 -11.78 2.58
CA ASP A 45 15.56 -13.17 2.79
C ASP A 45 14.15 -13.40 2.25
N TYR A 46 13.88 -14.62 1.78
CA TYR A 46 12.59 -15.01 1.26
C TYR A 46 12.16 -16.36 1.80
N GLN A 47 10.94 -16.41 2.32
CA GLN A 47 10.34 -17.63 2.88
C GLN A 47 8.87 -17.73 2.49
N VAL A 48 8.38 -18.96 2.34
CA VAL A 48 6.95 -19.26 2.24
C VAL A 48 6.51 -19.94 3.54
N ILE A 49 5.58 -19.33 4.25
CA ILE A 49 5.05 -19.84 5.51
C ILE A 49 3.54 -19.95 5.36
N ASP A 50 3.00 -21.16 5.53
CA ASP A 50 1.57 -21.44 5.37
C ASP A 50 0.98 -20.93 4.04
N GLY A 51 1.74 -21.01 2.96
CA GLY A 51 1.36 -20.55 1.62
C GLY A 51 1.48 -19.03 1.42
N ILE A 52 1.88 -18.27 2.42
CA ILE A 52 2.10 -16.82 2.31
C ILE A 52 3.57 -16.54 2.04
N HIS A 53 3.84 -15.62 1.13
CA HIS A 53 5.18 -15.25 0.70
C HIS A 53 5.72 -14.09 1.54
N TYR A 54 6.82 -14.31 2.27
CA TYR A 54 7.48 -13.31 3.11
C TYR A 54 8.81 -12.91 2.51
N HIS A 55 8.94 -11.63 2.17
CA HIS A 55 10.17 -11.00 1.70
C HIS A 55 10.69 -10.07 2.79
N ARG A 56 11.86 -10.35 3.35
CA ARG A 56 12.62 -9.43 4.20
C ARG A 56 13.53 -8.61 3.32
N LEU A 57 13.44 -7.29 3.41
CA LEU A 57 14.13 -6.40 2.50
C LEU A 57 15.29 -5.70 3.19
N ASP A 58 16.42 -5.63 2.50
CA ASP A 58 17.65 -4.93 2.92
C ASP A 58 17.63 -3.43 2.64
N HIS A 59 16.44 -2.90 2.38
CA HIS A 59 16.19 -1.47 2.17
C HIS A 59 14.87 -1.07 2.81
N ASN A 60 14.66 0.25 2.91
CA ASN A 60 13.38 0.81 3.33
C ASN A 60 13.05 2.01 2.43
N SER A 61 12.00 1.86 1.64
CA SER A 61 11.44 2.89 0.76
C SER A 61 9.95 3.05 1.07
N TYR A 62 9.61 2.94 2.35
CA TYR A 62 8.24 2.99 2.88
C TYR A 62 7.29 2.08 2.11
N GLU A 63 6.14 2.64 1.77
CA GLU A 63 5.08 1.97 1.04
C GLU A 63 5.46 1.50 -0.37
N TYR A 64 6.54 2.05 -0.96
CA TYR A 64 7.03 1.65 -2.29
C TYR A 64 8.02 0.48 -2.28
N SER A 65 8.47 0.06 -1.11
CA SER A 65 9.38 -1.09 -0.99
C SER A 65 8.89 -2.35 -1.73
N PRO A 66 7.59 -2.69 -1.73
CA PRO A 66 7.10 -3.81 -2.53
C PRO A 66 7.31 -3.64 -4.03
N LEU A 67 7.07 -2.44 -4.59
CA LEU A 67 7.23 -2.20 -6.02
C LEU A 67 8.67 -2.38 -6.48
N ILE A 68 9.63 -1.96 -5.64
CA ILE A 68 11.06 -2.14 -5.89
C ILE A 68 11.40 -3.63 -5.99
N GLU A 69 10.98 -4.43 -5.03
CA GLU A 69 11.26 -5.86 -5.04
C GLU A 69 10.55 -6.61 -6.15
N ILE A 70 9.30 -6.24 -6.46
CA ILE A 70 8.54 -6.82 -7.58
C ILE A 70 9.31 -6.67 -8.89
N VAL A 71 9.84 -5.47 -9.18
CA VAL A 71 10.56 -5.24 -10.43
C VAL A 71 12.02 -5.72 -10.39
N ASP A 72 12.67 -5.70 -9.24
CA ASP A 72 14.05 -6.17 -9.07
C ASP A 72 14.13 -7.69 -9.17
N LYS A 73 13.29 -8.39 -8.44
CA LYS A 73 13.24 -9.87 -8.41
C LYS A 73 12.35 -10.47 -9.52
N GLN A 74 11.74 -9.64 -10.35
CA GLN A 74 10.85 -10.08 -11.44
C GLN A 74 9.73 -11.01 -10.96
N LEU A 75 9.04 -10.58 -9.89
CA LEU A 75 7.94 -11.35 -9.31
C LEU A 75 6.70 -11.23 -10.19
N GLU A 76 6.46 -12.26 -11.01
CA GLU A 76 5.41 -12.25 -12.02
C GLU A 76 3.99 -12.31 -11.42
N SER A 77 3.11 -11.53 -12.03
CA SER A 77 1.64 -11.55 -11.84
C SER A 77 1.02 -10.81 -13.02
N GLU A 78 -0.28 -10.87 -13.21
CA GLU A 78 -0.94 -9.98 -14.16
C GLU A 78 -1.08 -8.57 -13.57
N TYR A 79 -1.54 -8.51 -12.31
CA TYR A 79 -1.66 -7.29 -11.53
C TYR A 79 -1.10 -7.49 -10.13
N TRP A 80 -0.61 -6.38 -9.56
CA TRP A 80 -0.23 -6.26 -8.16
C TRP A 80 -1.10 -5.22 -7.47
N PHE A 81 -1.77 -5.61 -6.39
CA PHE A 81 -2.48 -4.69 -5.51
C PHE A 81 -1.57 -4.33 -4.33
N LEU A 82 -1.09 -3.09 -4.33
CA LEU A 82 -0.27 -2.55 -3.26
C LEU A 82 -1.15 -2.02 -2.13
N VAL A 83 -0.87 -2.45 -0.90
CA VAL A 83 -1.63 -2.07 0.29
C VAL A 83 -0.71 -1.95 1.50
N HIS A 84 -1.09 -1.09 2.45
CA HIS A 84 -0.38 -0.96 3.72
C HIS A 84 -0.83 -2.03 4.72
N ASP A 85 0.07 -2.35 5.65
CA ASP A 85 -0.18 -3.30 6.74
C ASP A 85 -1.20 -2.82 7.80
N THR A 86 -1.66 -1.57 7.70
CA THR A 86 -2.67 -0.97 8.59
C THR A 86 -4.08 -1.00 8.00
N CYS A 87 -4.34 -1.95 7.10
CA CYS A 87 -5.64 -2.11 6.44
C CYS A 87 -6.42 -3.33 6.98
N LYS A 88 -7.75 -3.21 6.89
CA LYS A 88 -8.72 -4.31 7.00
C LYS A 88 -9.64 -4.28 5.79
N PHE A 89 -10.23 -5.42 5.46
CA PHE A 89 -11.02 -5.59 4.24
C PHE A 89 -12.44 -6.03 4.57
N GLY A 90 -13.41 -5.35 3.98
CA GLY A 90 -14.82 -5.68 4.13
C GLY A 90 -15.26 -6.83 3.20
N PRO A 91 -16.51 -7.32 3.37
CA PRO A 91 -17.00 -8.54 2.69
C PRO A 91 -17.07 -8.43 1.17
N ASN A 92 -17.06 -7.24 0.60
CA ASN A 92 -17.09 -7.03 -0.84
C ASN A 92 -15.69 -6.88 -1.46
N PHE A 93 -14.63 -6.84 -0.65
CA PHE A 93 -13.28 -6.50 -1.10
C PHE A 93 -12.83 -7.35 -2.28
N LYS A 94 -12.87 -8.67 -2.18
CA LYS A 94 -12.43 -9.58 -3.25
C LYS A 94 -13.15 -9.29 -4.56
N LYS A 95 -14.49 -9.18 -4.53
CA LYS A 95 -15.29 -8.89 -5.71
C LYS A 95 -14.92 -7.55 -6.36
N LEU A 96 -14.72 -6.52 -5.55
CA LEU A 96 -14.38 -5.17 -6.01
C LEU A 96 -12.94 -5.12 -6.55
N LEU A 97 -11.98 -5.77 -5.88
CA LEU A 97 -10.59 -5.85 -6.32
C LEU A 97 -10.47 -6.52 -7.70
N TYR A 98 -11.23 -7.58 -7.95
CA TYR A 98 -11.18 -8.32 -9.22
C TYR A 98 -12.01 -7.66 -10.33
N ASN A 99 -12.76 -6.60 -10.04
CA ASN A 99 -13.49 -5.81 -11.02
C ASN A 99 -12.64 -4.63 -11.54
N ILE A 100 -11.46 -4.95 -12.10
CA ILE A 100 -10.58 -3.94 -12.69
C ILE A 100 -11.20 -3.45 -13.99
N PRO A 101 -11.32 -2.11 -14.19
CA PRO A 101 -11.77 -1.56 -15.46
C PRO A 101 -10.90 -2.03 -16.64
N GLU A 102 -11.55 -2.32 -17.77
CA GLU A 102 -10.84 -2.71 -18.98
C GLU A 102 -9.79 -1.65 -19.37
N GLY A 103 -8.59 -2.10 -19.69
CA GLY A 103 -7.47 -1.23 -20.07
C GLY A 103 -6.80 -0.50 -18.90
N ALA A 104 -7.20 -0.74 -17.65
CA ALA A 104 -6.53 -0.14 -16.50
C ALA A 104 -5.10 -0.67 -16.38
N ILE A 105 -4.13 0.23 -16.43
CA ILE A 105 -2.70 -0.07 -16.27
C ILE A 105 -2.23 0.28 -14.87
N LYS A 106 -2.74 1.40 -14.35
CA LYS A 106 -2.42 1.95 -13.04
C LYS A 106 -3.70 2.54 -12.45
N LEU A 107 -4.15 2.00 -11.31
CA LEU A 107 -5.42 2.35 -10.68
C LEU A 107 -5.18 2.70 -9.21
N SER A 108 -5.35 3.96 -8.83
CA SER A 108 -5.09 4.48 -7.50
C SER A 108 -6.33 4.52 -6.63
N LEU A 109 -6.16 4.28 -5.33
CA LEU A 109 -7.18 4.55 -4.31
C LEU A 109 -7.21 6.01 -3.86
N ASN A 110 -6.25 6.80 -4.27
CA ASN A 110 -6.10 8.17 -3.81
C ASN A 110 -6.07 9.14 -5.01
N ASN A 111 -6.85 10.23 -4.93
CA ASN A 111 -6.87 11.29 -5.94
C ASN A 111 -5.73 12.31 -5.80
N LYS A 112 -4.86 12.14 -4.80
CA LYS A 112 -3.64 12.95 -4.64
C LYS A 112 -2.47 12.29 -5.36
N PRO A 113 -1.38 13.00 -5.60
CA PRO A 113 -0.18 12.44 -6.21
C PRO A 113 0.58 11.46 -5.28
N ALA A 114 -0.13 10.56 -4.64
CA ALA A 114 0.41 9.53 -3.76
C ALA A 114 -0.19 8.19 -4.16
N MET A 115 0.55 7.45 -4.97
CA MET A 115 0.16 6.12 -5.42
C MET A 115 0.56 5.04 -4.41
N THR A 116 0.37 5.31 -3.13
CA THR A 116 0.79 4.44 -2.03
C THR A 116 -0.09 3.21 -1.85
N MET A 117 -1.29 3.23 -2.42
CA MET A 117 -2.21 2.08 -2.47
C MET A 117 -2.93 2.07 -3.81
N GLY A 118 -3.01 0.90 -4.42
CA GLY A 118 -3.65 0.77 -5.71
C GLY A 118 -3.24 -0.49 -6.46
N THR A 119 -3.79 -0.65 -7.66
CA THR A 119 -3.52 -1.79 -8.53
C THR A 119 -2.63 -1.38 -9.69
N TYR A 120 -1.60 -2.16 -9.95
CA TYR A 120 -0.63 -1.92 -11.01
C TYR A 120 -0.55 -3.15 -11.92
N LYS A 121 -0.61 -2.94 -13.24
CA LYS A 121 -0.30 -4.00 -14.21
C LYS A 121 1.19 -4.31 -14.15
N TYR A 122 1.55 -5.59 -14.16
CA TYR A 122 2.97 -6.00 -14.02
C TYR A 122 3.86 -5.48 -15.17
N ASP A 123 3.38 -5.58 -16.41
CA ASP A 123 4.11 -5.07 -17.57
C ASP A 123 4.40 -3.55 -17.46
N TYR A 124 3.45 -2.80 -16.87
CA TYR A 124 3.66 -1.38 -16.60
C TYR A 124 4.78 -1.18 -15.58
N LEU A 125 4.78 -1.93 -14.47
CA LEU A 125 5.85 -1.82 -13.48
C LEU A 125 7.22 -2.10 -14.10
N LEU A 126 7.33 -3.10 -14.97
CA LEU A 126 8.56 -3.38 -15.69
C LEU A 126 8.96 -2.25 -16.64
N SER A 127 8.01 -1.63 -17.34
CA SER A 127 8.27 -0.53 -18.27
C SER A 127 8.82 0.73 -17.59
N VAL A 128 8.57 0.89 -16.30
CA VAL A 128 9.03 2.02 -15.48
C VAL A 128 10.04 1.61 -14.39
N LYS A 129 10.65 0.45 -14.55
CA LYS A 129 11.58 -0.15 -13.58
C LYS A 129 12.66 0.84 -13.12
N GLU A 130 13.29 1.57 -14.03
CA GLU A 130 14.36 2.50 -13.67
C GLU A 130 13.89 3.60 -12.71
N LYS A 131 12.66 4.11 -12.92
CA LYS A 131 12.06 5.11 -12.02
C LYS A 131 11.72 4.51 -10.66
N ILE A 132 11.17 3.29 -10.64
CA ILE A 132 10.91 2.57 -9.38
C ILE A 132 12.21 2.33 -8.62
N MET A 133 13.26 1.89 -9.31
CA MET A 133 14.56 1.65 -8.66
C MET A 133 15.23 2.93 -8.16
N SER A 134 14.94 4.09 -8.76
CA SER A 134 15.49 5.38 -8.30
C SER A 134 14.96 5.84 -6.95
N ILE A 135 13.83 5.29 -6.49
CA ILE A 135 13.26 5.60 -5.17
C ILE A 135 13.70 4.62 -4.07
N ARG A 136 14.63 3.72 -4.36
CA ARG A 136 15.21 2.81 -3.34
C ARG A 136 15.97 3.61 -2.28
N ASN A 137 15.68 3.34 -1.02
CA ASN A 137 16.28 4.04 0.13
C ASN A 137 16.03 5.57 0.19
N THR A 138 14.91 6.04 -0.37
CA THR A 138 14.56 7.49 -0.34
C THR A 138 13.88 7.91 0.96
N ASP A 139 13.68 7.01 1.90
CA ASP A 139 13.04 7.30 3.15
C ASP A 139 13.79 8.42 3.91
N TYR A 140 13.06 9.49 4.26
CA TYR A 140 13.58 10.68 4.97
C TYR A 140 14.84 11.32 4.37
N SER A 141 15.14 11.09 3.09
CA SER A 141 16.20 11.82 2.42
C SER A 141 15.95 13.33 2.50
N GLU A 142 17.01 14.12 2.56
CA GLU A 142 16.88 15.58 2.56
C GLU A 142 16.13 16.08 1.31
N GLU A 143 16.33 15.44 0.17
CA GLU A 143 15.64 15.72 -1.09
C GLU A 143 14.13 15.47 -0.96
N SER A 144 13.71 14.32 -0.43
CA SER A 144 12.30 13.99 -0.24
C SER A 144 11.63 14.95 0.73
N MET A 145 12.31 15.29 1.84
CA MET A 145 11.80 16.26 2.82
C MET A 145 11.67 17.66 2.26
N ASN A 146 12.61 18.10 1.42
CA ASN A 146 12.54 19.39 0.75
C ASN A 146 11.42 19.42 -0.30
N HIS A 147 11.25 18.36 -1.06
CA HIS A 147 10.14 18.22 -2.00
C HIS A 147 8.79 18.30 -1.28
N TRP A 148 8.65 17.63 -0.13
CA TRP A 148 7.43 17.68 0.66
C TRP A 148 7.11 19.09 1.17
N LYS A 149 8.13 19.88 1.58
CA LYS A 149 7.95 21.28 2.02
C LYS A 149 7.46 22.19 0.90
N ILE A 150 7.89 21.94 -0.33
CA ILE A 150 7.58 22.79 -1.49
C ILE A 150 6.24 22.37 -2.14
N TRP A 151 6.01 21.09 -2.31
CA TRP A 151 4.92 20.56 -3.12
C TRP A 151 3.81 19.88 -2.29
N GLY A 152 4.00 19.72 -0.99
CA GLY A 152 3.06 19.07 -0.08
C GLY A 152 2.97 17.55 -0.22
N VAL A 153 3.91 16.93 -0.96
CA VAL A 153 4.04 15.49 -1.12
C VAL A 153 5.51 15.09 -1.13
N PRO A 154 5.88 13.89 -0.66
CA PRO A 154 7.22 13.35 -0.81
C PRO A 154 7.61 13.19 -2.29
N ASN A 155 8.90 13.21 -2.56
CA ASN A 155 9.41 13.11 -3.93
C ASN A 155 9.04 11.77 -4.59
N GLU A 156 9.14 10.68 -3.86
CA GLU A 156 8.75 9.34 -4.32
C GLU A 156 7.28 9.25 -4.72
N ASP A 157 6.38 9.84 -3.95
CA ASP A 157 4.96 9.94 -4.28
C ASP A 157 4.73 10.70 -5.58
N TYR A 158 5.45 11.82 -5.75
CA TYR A 158 5.36 12.63 -6.94
C TYR A 158 5.90 11.89 -8.17
N ILE A 159 7.05 11.22 -8.06
CA ILE A 159 7.63 10.42 -9.14
C ILE A 159 6.63 9.34 -9.60
N MET A 160 6.06 8.60 -8.66
CA MET A 160 5.13 7.53 -8.98
C MET A 160 3.82 8.06 -9.58
N TRP A 161 3.32 9.20 -9.11
CA TRP A 161 2.12 9.83 -9.67
C TRP A 161 2.35 10.34 -11.08
N MET A 162 3.45 11.06 -11.31
CA MET A 162 3.77 11.69 -12.59
C MET A 162 4.32 10.74 -13.64
N THR A 163 4.58 9.48 -13.28
CA THR A 163 5.01 8.47 -14.24
C THR A 163 3.86 8.11 -15.18
N GLU A 164 4.05 8.28 -16.47
CA GLU A 164 3.04 7.96 -17.48
C GLU A 164 2.84 6.43 -17.64
N PRO A 165 1.63 5.96 -17.95
CA PRO A 165 0.38 6.74 -18.07
C PRO A 165 -0.14 7.22 -16.71
N ARG A 166 -0.94 8.29 -16.71
CA ARG A 166 -1.57 8.77 -15.48
C ARG A 166 -2.50 7.69 -14.90
N PRO A 167 -2.62 7.61 -13.57
CA PRO A 167 -3.50 6.63 -12.96
C PRO A 167 -4.96 6.93 -13.27
N LEU A 168 -5.71 5.88 -13.51
CA LEU A 168 -7.15 5.91 -13.25
C LEU A 168 -7.35 5.92 -11.74
N ILE A 169 -8.48 6.42 -11.29
CA ILE A 169 -8.84 6.48 -9.87
C ILE A 169 -10.06 5.61 -9.67
N TYR A 170 -10.06 4.77 -8.63
CA TYR A 170 -11.19 3.90 -8.32
C TYR A 170 -12.49 4.69 -8.14
N ASN A 171 -12.40 5.77 -7.34
CA ASN A 171 -13.47 6.76 -7.17
C ASN A 171 -12.92 7.93 -6.35
N ASP A 172 -13.05 9.16 -6.82
CA ASP A 172 -12.56 10.36 -6.13
C ASP A 172 -13.25 10.62 -4.79
N ASP A 173 -14.50 10.22 -4.65
CA ASP A 173 -15.31 10.39 -3.44
C ASP A 173 -15.28 9.16 -2.53
N ALA A 174 -14.38 8.23 -2.78
CA ALA A 174 -14.40 6.91 -2.16
C ALA A 174 -13.84 6.86 -0.74
N ARG A 175 -13.32 7.97 -0.21
CA ARG A 175 -12.70 8.00 1.11
C ARG A 175 -13.56 8.75 2.12
N TRP A 176 -13.95 8.04 3.18
CA TRP A 176 -14.70 8.59 4.30
C TRP A 176 -13.91 8.40 5.59
N GLU A 177 -13.96 9.37 6.48
CA GLU A 177 -13.49 9.19 7.84
C GLU A 177 -14.61 8.58 8.67
N VAL A 178 -14.37 7.38 9.20
CA VAL A 178 -15.33 6.71 10.06
C VAL A 178 -15.14 7.14 11.52
N ALA A 179 -16.24 7.24 12.25
CA ALA A 179 -16.24 7.70 13.63
C ALA A 179 -15.55 6.73 14.60
N ASP A 180 -15.42 5.49 14.20
CA ASP A 180 -14.76 4.45 14.98
C ASP A 180 -13.24 4.60 14.86
N ASN A 181 -12.65 5.07 15.97
CA ASN A 181 -11.21 5.23 16.10
C ASN A 181 -10.58 4.01 16.74
N ASP A 182 -11.14 2.82 16.54
CA ASP A 182 -10.55 1.61 17.04
C ASP A 182 -9.10 1.50 16.57
N ASN A 183 -8.20 1.64 17.53
CA ASN A 183 -6.79 1.40 17.28
C ASN A 183 -6.53 -0.10 17.22
N TRP A 184 -6.83 -0.70 16.08
CA TRP A 184 -6.72 -2.15 15.89
C TRP A 184 -5.33 -2.69 16.19
N PHE A 185 -4.32 -1.84 16.13
CA PHE A 185 -2.91 -2.22 16.26
C PHE A 185 -2.32 -1.92 17.63
N GLY A 186 -3.14 -1.44 18.59
CA GLY A 186 -2.72 -1.25 19.98
C GLY A 186 -1.59 -0.23 20.18
N THR A 187 -1.40 0.71 19.22
CA THR A 187 -0.37 1.74 19.35
C THR A 187 -0.88 2.93 20.16
N ASN A 188 0.00 3.58 20.93
CA ASN A 188 -0.35 4.75 21.75
C ASN A 188 -0.56 6.05 20.95
N THR A 189 -0.49 6.00 19.62
CA THR A 189 -0.71 7.16 18.76
C THR A 189 -2.18 7.31 18.45
N GLN A 190 -2.68 8.55 18.51
CA GLN A 190 -4.02 8.85 18.00
C GLN A 190 -4.10 8.43 16.53
N ARG A 191 -5.10 7.64 16.23
CA ARG A 191 -5.34 7.15 14.88
C ARG A 191 -6.74 7.51 14.44
N ARG A 192 -6.91 7.63 13.12
CA ARG A 192 -8.20 7.74 12.47
C ARG A 192 -8.38 6.55 11.54
N THR A 193 -9.61 6.13 11.35
CA THR A 193 -9.96 5.13 10.35
C THR A 193 -10.50 5.83 9.12
N GLU A 194 -9.92 5.54 7.97
CA GLU A 194 -10.41 5.93 6.65
C GLU A 194 -11.08 4.71 6.00
N TYR A 195 -12.25 4.92 5.42
CA TYR A 195 -12.96 3.91 4.65
C TYR A 195 -12.91 4.23 3.16
N TYR A 196 -12.42 3.30 2.37
CA TYR A 196 -12.34 3.38 0.92
C TYR A 196 -13.48 2.59 0.32
N PHE A 197 -14.54 3.28 0.00
CA PHE A 197 -15.80 2.73 -0.47
C PHE A 197 -15.65 1.87 -1.74
N SER A 198 -14.79 2.31 -2.67
CA SER A 198 -14.56 1.64 -3.95
C SER A 198 -14.00 0.22 -3.82
N LEU A 199 -13.33 -0.11 -2.74
CA LEU A 199 -12.77 -1.44 -2.47
C LEU A 199 -13.24 -2.07 -1.16
N ASP A 200 -14.21 -1.46 -0.48
CA ASP A 200 -14.65 -1.95 0.83
C ASP A 200 -13.47 -2.19 1.78
N LEU A 201 -12.59 -1.19 1.86
CA LEU A 201 -11.33 -1.27 2.57
C LEU A 201 -11.25 -0.20 3.65
N TYR A 202 -10.81 -0.61 4.83
CA TYR A 202 -10.57 0.27 5.97
C TYR A 202 -9.07 0.43 6.20
N LYS A 203 -8.60 1.67 6.39
CA LYS A 203 -7.22 1.98 6.72
C LYS A 203 -7.14 2.72 8.04
N ASN A 204 -6.38 2.18 8.98
CA ASN A 204 -6.06 2.87 10.22
C ASN A 204 -4.82 3.73 10.03
N LYS A 205 -4.98 5.05 10.11
CA LYS A 205 -3.95 6.03 9.78
C LYS A 205 -3.51 6.81 11.01
N SER A 206 -2.22 7.02 11.18
CA SER A 206 -1.68 7.87 12.24
C SER A 206 -2.04 9.33 12.02
N ASN A 207 -2.44 10.03 13.08
CA ASN A 207 -2.69 11.48 13.06
C ASN A 207 -1.39 12.23 13.38
N TRP A 208 -0.53 12.40 12.39
CA TRP A 208 0.69 13.19 12.55
C TRP A 208 0.33 14.66 12.77
N GLY A 209 0.32 15.09 14.04
CA GLY A 209 0.19 16.51 14.42
C GLY A 209 -1.08 17.23 13.93
N GLN A 210 -2.10 16.51 13.48
CA GLN A 210 -3.35 17.09 13.03
C GLN A 210 -4.35 17.21 14.19
N SER A 211 -5.09 18.32 14.20
CA SER A 211 -6.22 18.50 15.12
C SER A 211 -7.22 17.35 15.01
N PRO A 212 -7.94 17.03 16.10
CA PRO A 212 -8.95 15.99 16.07
C PRO A 212 -9.95 16.26 14.95
N ILE A 213 -10.09 15.29 14.06
CA ILE A 213 -10.96 15.39 12.89
C ILE A 213 -12.41 15.24 13.35
N LEU A 214 -13.27 16.08 12.79
CA LEU A 214 -14.71 15.98 13.01
C LEU A 214 -15.20 14.57 12.61
N LYS A 215 -15.69 13.85 13.62
CA LYS A 215 -16.29 12.53 13.42
C LYS A 215 -17.51 12.65 12.51
N ARG A 216 -17.52 11.93 11.40
CA ARG A 216 -18.75 11.72 10.63
C ARG A 216 -19.33 10.37 11.06
N THR A 217 -20.58 10.39 11.49
CA THR A 217 -21.38 9.17 11.64
C THR A 217 -21.83 8.74 10.24
N ILE A 218 -21.57 7.49 9.89
CA ILE A 218 -22.13 6.87 8.69
C ILE A 218 -23.57 6.48 9.00
#